data_41a5d7602979518ca8fb233080390a38
#
_entry.id   41a5d7602979518ca8fb233080390a38
#
_cell.length_a   1.000
_cell.length_b   1.000
_cell.length_c   1.000
_cell.angle_alpha   90.00
_cell.angle_beta   90.00
_cell.angle_gamma   90.00
#
_symmetry.space_group_name_H-M   'P 1'
#
loop_
_entity.id
_entity.type
_entity.pdbx_description
1 polymer ?
#
loop_
_entity_poly.entity_id
_entity_poly.type
_entity_poly.pdbx_seq_one_letter_code
_entity_poly.pdbx_strand_id
1 'polypeptide(L)'
;MISMGTYYATYILGNQNLFGVFSWAVNIPLIIALVFTPTLVAKWNGMYKLNVMSYTLATISRALVAVAGYMGSGNVTLMLLFTAIAALGQGPWQGDMNAVIAACSEYTWLTKHKRVDGTMYSCTSLGVKLGGGLGTAITGWLLAASHFDSALAVQPESCISMLKIMYLVIPFALDAIITFILSRLKVEEANEQLRAATDN
;
A
#
# COMPACT_ATOMS: atom_id res chain seq x y z
N MET A 1 5.17 6.65 -4.02
CA MET A 1 6.05 6.48 -2.83
C MET A 1 7.54 6.59 -3.14
N ILE A 2 8.07 5.95 -4.16
CA ILE A 2 9.52 5.97 -4.47
C ILE A 2 10.03 7.39 -4.67
N SER A 3 9.35 8.20 -5.48
CA SER A 3 9.75 9.60 -5.74
C SER A 3 9.79 10.46 -4.47
N MET A 4 8.81 10.28 -3.56
CA MET A 4 8.75 11.01 -2.30
C MET A 4 9.85 10.60 -1.32
N GLY A 5 10.23 9.32 -1.32
CA GLY A 5 11.31 8.82 -0.48
C GLY A 5 12.64 9.51 -0.76
N THR A 6 12.94 9.83 -2.01
CA THR A 6 14.16 10.56 -2.39
C THR A 6 14.16 11.98 -1.80
N TYR A 7 13.05 12.73 -1.95
CA TYR A 7 12.94 14.08 -1.39
C TYR A 7 13.02 14.08 0.14
N TYR A 8 12.36 13.12 0.79
CA TYR A 8 12.40 12.98 2.24
C TYR A 8 13.82 12.67 2.75
N ALA A 9 14.51 11.72 2.10
CA ALA A 9 15.88 11.36 2.46
C ALA A 9 16.86 12.52 2.25
N THR A 10 16.73 13.26 1.15
CA THR A 10 17.63 14.36 0.80
C THR A 10 17.42 15.58 1.70
N TYR A 11 16.17 16.06 1.82
CA TYR A 11 15.89 17.35 2.44
C TYR A 11 15.51 17.30 3.91
N ILE A 12 15.09 16.14 4.43
CA ILE A 12 14.72 15.98 5.84
C ILE A 12 15.77 15.19 6.62
N LEU A 13 16.23 14.05 6.06
CA LEU A 13 17.26 13.23 6.70
C LEU A 13 18.69 13.69 6.35
N GLY A 14 18.85 14.62 5.40
CA GLY A 14 20.15 15.18 5.01
C GLY A 14 21.11 14.18 4.32
N ASN A 15 20.62 13.02 3.92
CA ASN A 15 21.45 11.99 3.28
C ASN A 15 20.68 11.24 2.19
N GLN A 16 20.98 11.56 0.94
CA GLN A 16 20.34 10.94 -0.22
C GLN A 16 20.55 9.41 -0.29
N ASN A 17 21.67 8.90 0.23
CA ASN A 17 21.96 7.46 0.21
C ASN A 17 20.99 6.65 1.06
N LEU A 18 20.34 7.27 2.06
CA LEU A 18 19.31 6.62 2.87
C LEU A 18 18.10 6.19 2.03
N PHE A 19 17.83 6.83 0.90
CA PHE A 19 16.79 6.38 -0.02
C PHE A 19 16.99 4.93 -0.47
N GLY A 20 18.25 4.55 -0.80
CA GLY A 20 18.58 3.16 -1.12
C GLY A 20 18.25 2.21 0.03
N VAL A 21 18.63 2.57 1.26
CA VAL A 21 18.37 1.77 2.47
C VAL A 21 16.87 1.62 2.72
N PHE A 22 16.08 2.71 2.60
CA PHE A 22 14.61 2.65 2.68
C PHE A 22 14.00 1.77 1.58
N SER A 23 14.52 1.85 0.36
CA SER A 23 14.07 0.98 -0.74
C SER A 23 14.31 -0.49 -0.45
N TRP A 24 15.47 -0.84 0.13
CA TRP A 24 15.76 -2.21 0.57
C TRP A 24 14.85 -2.65 1.71
N ALA A 25 14.61 -1.77 2.69
CA ALA A 25 13.70 -2.03 3.81
C ALA A 25 12.24 -2.26 3.37
N VAL A 26 11.83 -1.75 2.21
CA VAL A 26 10.52 -2.05 1.61
C VAL A 26 10.57 -3.33 0.79
N ASN A 27 11.50 -3.43 -0.18
CA ASN A 27 11.45 -4.48 -1.19
C ASN A 27 11.81 -5.87 -0.65
N ILE A 28 12.80 -6.00 0.24
CA ILE A 28 13.20 -7.31 0.77
C ILE A 28 12.07 -7.94 1.58
N PRO A 29 11.48 -7.29 2.60
CA PRO A 29 10.36 -7.87 3.34
C PRO A 29 9.14 -8.14 2.46
N LEU A 30 8.87 -7.26 1.48
CA LEU A 30 7.78 -7.45 0.53
C LEU A 30 7.95 -8.74 -0.29
N ILE A 31 9.14 -8.99 -0.84
CA ILE A 31 9.44 -10.22 -1.60
C ILE A 31 9.27 -11.45 -0.71
N ILE A 32 9.77 -11.40 0.52
CA ILE A 32 9.60 -12.48 1.49
C ILE A 32 8.12 -12.75 1.72
N ALA A 33 7.32 -11.72 1.98
CA ALA A 33 5.88 -11.86 2.20
C ALA A 33 5.17 -12.44 0.96
N LEU A 34 5.53 -12.00 -0.25
CA LEU A 34 4.98 -12.53 -1.51
C LEU A 34 5.21 -14.03 -1.66
N VAL A 35 6.43 -14.51 -1.37
CA VAL A 35 6.78 -15.94 -1.45
C VAL A 35 5.97 -16.77 -0.47
N PHE A 36 5.72 -16.25 0.73
CA PHE A 36 4.97 -16.97 1.76
C PHE A 36 3.44 -16.80 1.65
N THR A 37 2.94 -15.90 0.83
CA THR A 37 1.50 -15.63 0.68
C THR A 37 0.67 -16.89 0.39
N PRO A 38 1.02 -17.77 -0.58
CA PRO A 38 0.21 -18.96 -0.85
C PRO A 38 0.12 -19.91 0.36
N THR A 39 1.22 -20.07 1.10
CA THR A 39 1.26 -20.90 2.31
C THR A 39 0.40 -20.30 3.42
N LEU A 40 0.42 -18.98 3.57
CA LEU A 40 -0.39 -18.27 4.55
C LEU A 40 -1.89 -18.36 4.22
N VAL A 41 -2.27 -18.16 2.95
CA VAL A 41 -3.66 -18.33 2.49
C VAL A 41 -4.18 -19.72 2.80
N ALA A 42 -3.40 -20.77 2.50
CA ALA A 42 -3.76 -22.15 2.80
C ALA A 42 -3.92 -22.41 4.31
N LYS A 43 -3.04 -21.86 5.13
CA LYS A 43 -3.07 -22.02 6.59
C LYS A 43 -4.25 -21.30 7.24
N TRP A 44 -4.68 -20.16 6.67
CA TRP A 44 -5.75 -19.34 7.23
C TRP A 44 -7.13 -19.63 6.61
N ASN A 45 -7.19 -20.62 5.72
CA ASN A 45 -8.41 -21.03 5.02
C ASN A 45 -9.15 -19.87 4.36
N GLY A 46 -8.41 -19.01 3.63
CA GLY A 46 -8.98 -17.93 2.84
C GLY A 46 -8.11 -16.69 2.77
N MET A 47 -8.32 -15.91 1.71
CA MET A 47 -7.60 -14.67 1.42
C MET A 47 -8.14 -13.49 2.26
N TYR A 48 -9.46 -13.46 2.53
CA TYR A 48 -10.10 -12.34 3.20
C TYR A 48 -9.49 -12.02 4.57
N LYS A 49 -9.44 -13.04 5.46
CA LYS A 49 -8.91 -12.86 6.82
C LYS A 49 -7.43 -12.48 6.80
N LEU A 50 -6.65 -13.13 5.95
CA LEU A 50 -5.23 -12.84 5.80
C LEU A 50 -5.02 -11.40 5.35
N ASN A 51 -5.73 -10.93 4.31
CA ASN A 51 -5.59 -9.59 3.77
C ASN A 51 -5.99 -8.50 4.77
N VAL A 52 -7.11 -8.67 5.47
CA VAL A 52 -7.55 -7.70 6.49
C VAL A 52 -6.53 -7.60 7.62
N MET A 53 -6.05 -8.73 8.15
CA MET A 53 -5.08 -8.71 9.26
C MET A 53 -3.73 -8.16 8.84
N SER A 54 -3.22 -8.59 7.69
CA SER A 54 -1.90 -8.16 7.20
C SER A 54 -1.91 -6.66 6.85
N TYR A 55 -2.97 -6.17 6.21
CA TYR A 55 -3.10 -4.74 5.92
C TYR A 55 -3.35 -3.88 7.17
N THR A 56 -4.05 -4.42 8.19
CA THR A 56 -4.16 -3.76 9.50
C THR A 56 -2.79 -3.63 10.16
N LEU A 57 -1.96 -4.67 10.12
CA LEU A 57 -0.57 -4.60 10.59
C LEU A 57 0.23 -3.55 9.81
N ALA A 58 0.07 -3.50 8.48
CA ALA A 58 0.72 -2.48 7.64
C ALA A 58 0.31 -1.07 8.04
N THR A 59 -0.99 -0.83 8.25
CA THR A 59 -1.53 0.48 8.66
C THR A 59 -1.00 0.92 10.02
N ILE A 60 -1.00 0.02 11.01
CA ILE A 60 -0.44 0.31 12.35
C ILE A 60 1.06 0.64 12.24
N SER A 61 1.81 -0.17 11.50
CA SER A 61 3.24 0.05 11.31
C SER A 61 3.52 1.36 10.58
N ARG A 62 2.68 1.74 9.61
CA ARG A 62 2.77 3.01 8.91
C ARG A 62 2.48 4.21 9.82
N ALA A 63 1.52 4.07 10.76
CA ALA A 63 1.30 5.07 11.81
C ALA A 63 2.53 5.24 12.70
N LEU A 64 3.20 4.13 13.07
CA LEU A 64 4.43 4.18 13.86
C LEU A 64 5.59 4.81 13.09
N VAL A 65 5.70 4.59 11.78
CA VAL A 65 6.65 5.32 10.91
C VAL A 65 6.38 6.82 10.96
N ALA A 66 5.10 7.23 10.88
CA ALA A 66 4.73 8.63 10.95
C ALA A 66 5.10 9.24 12.31
N VAL A 67 4.79 8.58 13.41
CA VAL A 67 5.18 9.02 14.77
C VAL A 67 6.70 9.13 14.87
N ALA A 68 7.45 8.11 14.47
CA ALA A 68 8.92 8.11 14.51
C ALA A 68 9.51 9.25 13.66
N GLY A 69 8.92 9.56 12.51
CA GLY A 69 9.35 10.65 11.63
C GLY A 69 9.07 12.05 12.19
N TYR A 70 8.03 12.21 13.02
CA TYR A 70 7.73 13.48 13.71
C TYR A 70 8.51 13.66 15.03
N MET A 71 8.94 12.58 15.68
CA MET A 71 9.72 12.66 16.94
C MET A 71 11.16 13.16 16.76
N GLY A 72 11.53 13.59 15.56
CA GLY A 72 12.83 14.19 15.25
C GLY A 72 13.77 13.26 14.45
N SER A 73 14.80 13.86 13.85
CA SER A 73 15.75 13.22 12.91
C SER A 73 16.59 12.06 13.51
N GLY A 74 16.35 11.70 14.79
CA GLY A 74 17.17 10.74 15.52
C GLY A 74 16.83 9.27 15.30
N ASN A 75 15.65 8.90 14.80
CA ASN A 75 15.19 7.50 14.81
C ASN A 75 15.01 6.87 13.42
N VAL A 76 15.97 7.12 12.49
CA VAL A 76 15.99 6.47 11.17
C VAL A 76 15.90 4.94 11.29
N THR A 77 16.53 4.34 12.28
CA THR A 77 16.47 2.89 12.53
C THR A 77 15.05 2.41 12.83
N LEU A 78 14.32 3.13 13.68
CA LEU A 78 12.91 2.80 13.98
C LEU A 78 12.03 2.99 12.75
N MET A 79 12.24 4.05 11.97
CA MET A 79 11.53 4.26 10.72
C MET A 79 11.77 3.12 9.73
N LEU A 80 13.01 2.65 9.59
CA LEU A 80 13.36 1.51 8.74
C LEU A 80 12.68 0.22 9.23
N LEU A 81 12.72 -0.06 10.52
CA LEU A 81 12.10 -1.24 11.11
C LEU A 81 10.60 -1.25 10.86
N PHE A 82 9.89 -0.17 11.18
CA PHE A 82 8.44 -0.11 10.97
C PHE A 82 8.07 -0.07 9.48
N THR A 83 8.91 0.50 8.63
CA THR A 83 8.72 0.44 7.16
C THR A 83 8.83 -1.00 6.65
N ALA A 84 9.78 -1.78 7.16
CA ALA A 84 9.93 -3.20 6.82
C ALA A 84 8.72 -4.02 7.28
N ILE A 85 8.20 -3.78 8.50
CA ILE A 85 6.99 -4.45 9.01
C ILE A 85 5.76 -4.05 8.18
N ALA A 86 5.63 -2.78 7.80
CA ALA A 86 4.55 -2.32 6.92
C ALA A 86 4.60 -3.02 5.56
N ALA A 87 5.79 -3.20 4.99
CA ALA A 87 5.99 -3.90 3.73
C ALA A 87 5.63 -5.39 3.81
N LEU A 88 5.97 -6.07 4.93
CA LEU A 88 5.50 -7.43 5.22
C LEU A 88 3.98 -7.51 5.25
N GLY A 89 3.32 -6.55 5.87
CA GLY A 89 1.86 -6.51 5.94
C GLY A 89 1.18 -6.23 4.58
N GLN A 90 1.83 -5.53 3.66
CA GLN A 90 1.31 -5.27 2.31
C GLN A 90 1.51 -6.45 1.34
N GLY A 91 2.45 -7.36 1.66
CA GLY A 91 2.82 -8.47 0.77
C GLY A 91 1.67 -9.41 0.41
N PRO A 92 0.90 -9.96 1.36
CA PRO A 92 -0.19 -10.87 1.06
C PRO A 92 -1.20 -10.30 0.06
N TRP A 93 -1.65 -9.07 0.23
CA TRP A 93 -2.54 -8.41 -0.73
C TRP A 93 -1.95 -8.31 -2.13
N GLN A 94 -0.67 -7.97 -2.26
CA GLN A 94 -0.02 -7.92 -3.57
C GLN A 94 0.13 -9.31 -4.19
N GLY A 95 0.31 -10.35 -3.37
CA GLY A 95 0.46 -11.73 -3.82
C GLY A 95 -0.84 -12.36 -4.30
N ASP A 96 -1.96 -12.06 -3.67
CA ASP A 96 -3.25 -12.68 -3.96
C ASP A 96 -4.26 -11.76 -4.66
N MET A 97 -3.89 -10.52 -4.97
CA MET A 97 -4.76 -9.56 -5.64
C MET A 97 -5.45 -10.12 -6.89
N ASN A 98 -4.71 -10.86 -7.72
CA ASN A 98 -5.27 -11.49 -8.92
C ASN A 98 -6.29 -12.59 -8.59
N ALA A 99 -6.08 -13.33 -7.50
CA ALA A 99 -7.02 -14.35 -7.03
C ALA A 99 -8.30 -13.71 -6.48
N VAL A 100 -8.18 -12.58 -5.78
CA VAL A 100 -9.35 -11.80 -5.31
C VAL A 100 -10.16 -11.25 -6.50
N ILE A 101 -9.49 -10.75 -7.55
CA ILE A 101 -10.18 -10.30 -8.79
C ILE A 101 -10.93 -11.47 -9.44
N ALA A 102 -10.30 -12.65 -9.52
CA ALA A 102 -10.95 -13.85 -10.03
C ALA A 102 -12.17 -14.24 -9.19
N ALA A 103 -12.08 -14.17 -7.85
CA ALA A 103 -13.21 -14.43 -6.96
C ALA A 103 -14.37 -13.43 -7.16
N CYS A 104 -14.08 -12.16 -7.44
CA CYS A 104 -15.10 -11.16 -7.81
C CYS A 104 -15.79 -11.48 -9.14
N SER A 105 -15.02 -11.97 -10.14
CA SER A 105 -15.57 -12.41 -11.40
C SER A 105 -16.46 -13.66 -11.24
N GLU A 106 -16.03 -14.60 -10.40
CA GLU A 106 -16.82 -15.78 -10.04
C GLU A 106 -18.14 -15.39 -9.35
N TYR A 107 -18.13 -14.45 -8.42
CA TYR A 107 -19.35 -13.93 -7.80
C TYR A 107 -20.37 -13.45 -8.85
N THR A 108 -19.88 -12.76 -9.88
CA THR A 108 -20.72 -12.28 -10.98
C THR A 108 -21.25 -13.44 -11.81
N TRP A 109 -20.46 -14.47 -12.04
CA TRP A 109 -20.89 -15.69 -12.72
C TRP A 109 -21.98 -16.42 -11.92
N LEU A 110 -21.78 -16.64 -10.63
CA LEU A 110 -22.75 -17.34 -9.77
C LEU A 110 -24.08 -16.59 -9.64
N THR A 111 -24.06 -15.25 -9.65
CA THR A 111 -25.26 -14.44 -9.47
C THR A 111 -25.96 -14.06 -10.77
N LYS A 112 -25.23 -13.86 -11.86
CA LYS A 112 -25.77 -13.30 -13.13
C LYS A 112 -25.52 -14.17 -14.34
N HIS A 113 -24.81 -15.29 -14.19
CA HIS A 113 -24.39 -16.19 -15.26
C HIS A 113 -23.64 -15.46 -16.42
N LYS A 114 -22.90 -14.40 -16.08
CA LYS A 114 -22.09 -13.63 -17.05
C LYS A 114 -20.61 -13.72 -16.67
N ARG A 115 -19.78 -14.11 -17.63
CA ARG A 115 -18.32 -14.05 -17.46
C ARG A 115 -17.79 -12.65 -17.73
N VAL A 116 -17.14 -12.06 -16.75
CA VAL A 116 -16.64 -10.68 -16.79
C VAL A 116 -15.14 -10.58 -16.47
N ASP A 117 -14.42 -11.70 -16.53
CA ASP A 117 -12.99 -11.79 -16.18
C ASP A 117 -12.17 -10.70 -16.88
N GLY A 118 -12.28 -10.60 -18.21
CA GLY A 118 -11.55 -9.60 -18.99
C GLY A 118 -11.86 -8.16 -18.58
N THR A 119 -13.12 -7.88 -18.27
CA THR A 119 -13.54 -6.53 -17.80
C THR A 119 -12.96 -6.21 -16.45
N MET A 120 -12.98 -7.17 -15.49
CA MET A 120 -12.44 -6.99 -14.14
C MET A 120 -10.93 -6.68 -14.18
N TYR A 121 -10.16 -7.48 -14.93
CA TYR A 121 -8.71 -7.23 -15.09
C TYR A 121 -8.41 -5.93 -15.84
N SER A 122 -9.23 -5.58 -16.83
CA SER A 122 -9.08 -4.30 -17.56
C SER A 122 -9.35 -3.11 -16.66
N CYS A 123 -10.40 -3.15 -15.84
CA CYS A 123 -10.70 -2.10 -14.85
C CYS A 123 -9.57 -1.96 -13.82
N THR A 124 -9.02 -3.07 -13.33
CA THR A 124 -7.89 -3.05 -12.41
C THR A 124 -6.66 -2.43 -13.04
N SER A 125 -6.31 -2.83 -14.27
CA SER A 125 -5.18 -2.24 -15.02
C SER A 125 -5.35 -0.74 -15.26
N LEU A 126 -6.57 -0.33 -15.62
CA LEU A 126 -6.91 1.09 -15.78
C LEU A 126 -6.76 1.85 -14.46
N GLY A 127 -7.28 1.28 -13.36
CA GLY A 127 -7.16 1.85 -12.02
C GLY A 127 -5.71 2.06 -11.59
N VAL A 128 -4.83 1.09 -11.82
CA VAL A 128 -3.38 1.19 -11.52
C VAL A 128 -2.72 2.30 -12.33
N LYS A 129 -3.00 2.39 -13.64
CA LYS A 129 -2.42 3.42 -14.52
C LYS A 129 -2.92 4.81 -14.17
N LEU A 130 -4.24 4.97 -13.96
CA LEU A 130 -4.83 6.25 -13.54
C LEU A 130 -4.33 6.67 -12.17
N GLY A 131 -4.28 5.74 -11.21
CA GLY A 131 -3.77 6.00 -9.86
C GLY A 131 -2.30 6.42 -9.87
N GLY A 132 -1.47 5.79 -10.70
CA GLY A 132 -0.06 6.17 -10.89
C GLY A 132 0.10 7.57 -11.47
N GLY A 133 -0.65 7.88 -12.53
CA GLY A 133 -0.65 9.20 -13.18
C GLY A 133 -1.14 10.32 -12.25
N LEU A 134 -2.30 10.13 -11.63
CA LEU A 134 -2.87 11.08 -10.67
C LEU A 134 -1.96 11.26 -9.45
N GLY A 135 -1.38 10.18 -8.91
CA GLY A 135 -0.45 10.27 -7.79
C GLY A 135 0.80 11.09 -8.12
N THR A 136 1.34 10.95 -9.33
CA THR A 136 2.47 11.76 -9.79
C THR A 136 2.08 13.24 -9.97
N ALA A 137 0.91 13.51 -10.56
CA ALA A 137 0.42 14.88 -10.75
C ALA A 137 0.16 15.58 -9.40
N ILE A 138 -0.53 14.92 -8.47
CA ILE A 138 -0.78 15.43 -7.10
C ILE A 138 0.54 15.72 -6.40
N THR A 139 1.52 14.81 -6.52
CA THR A 139 2.85 15.00 -5.97
C THR A 139 3.50 16.28 -6.48
N GLY A 140 3.48 16.51 -7.81
CA GLY A 140 4.04 17.73 -8.41
C GLY A 140 3.31 19.00 -7.94
N TRP A 141 1.98 18.98 -7.86
CA TRP A 141 1.18 20.09 -7.37
C TRP A 141 1.46 20.44 -5.90
N LEU A 142 1.58 19.45 -5.04
CA LEU A 142 1.90 19.67 -3.63
C LEU A 142 3.30 20.24 -3.44
N LEU A 143 4.29 19.79 -4.22
CA LEU A 143 5.63 20.36 -4.22
C LEU A 143 5.60 21.82 -4.71
N ALA A 144 4.92 22.11 -5.81
CA ALA A 144 4.78 23.47 -6.33
C ALA A 144 4.08 24.40 -5.32
N ALA A 145 2.98 23.94 -4.72
CA ALA A 145 2.23 24.70 -3.72
C ALA A 145 3.03 24.97 -2.43
N SER A 146 4.01 24.12 -2.12
CA SER A 146 4.90 24.29 -0.97
C SER A 146 6.15 25.15 -1.25
N HIS A 147 6.25 25.75 -2.43
CA HIS A 147 7.39 26.53 -2.88
C HIS A 147 8.71 25.74 -2.93
N PHE A 148 8.62 24.47 -3.36
CA PHE A 148 9.80 23.64 -3.55
C PHE A 148 10.69 24.22 -4.66
N ASP A 149 11.98 24.43 -4.37
CA ASP A 149 12.98 24.87 -5.36
C ASP A 149 14.19 23.94 -5.32
N SER A 150 14.42 23.22 -6.42
CA SER A 150 15.54 22.26 -6.54
C SER A 150 16.93 22.91 -6.49
N ALA A 151 17.03 24.23 -6.70
CA ALA A 151 18.29 24.97 -6.63
C ALA A 151 18.71 25.29 -5.19
N LEU A 152 17.78 25.22 -4.23
CA LEU A 152 18.05 25.53 -2.84
C LEU A 152 18.55 24.28 -2.08
N ALA A 153 19.68 24.39 -1.42
CA ALA A 153 20.21 23.36 -0.53
C ALA A 153 19.34 23.20 0.74
N VAL A 154 18.74 24.29 1.21
CA VAL A 154 17.82 24.31 2.36
C VAL A 154 16.46 24.80 1.87
N GLN A 155 15.45 23.95 2.04
CA GLN A 155 14.09 24.25 1.61
C GLN A 155 13.34 25.10 2.64
N PRO A 156 12.34 25.90 2.21
CA PRO A 156 11.46 26.65 3.11
C PRO A 156 10.74 25.70 4.10
N GLU A 157 10.39 26.22 5.29
CA GLU A 157 9.67 25.43 6.31
C GLU A 157 8.33 24.88 5.78
N SER A 158 7.63 25.63 4.91
CA SER A 158 6.42 25.16 4.25
C SER A 158 6.66 23.91 3.41
N CYS A 159 7.78 23.86 2.68
CA CYS A 159 8.18 22.71 1.89
C CYS A 159 8.55 21.51 2.78
N ILE A 160 9.33 21.73 3.84
CA ILE A 160 9.70 20.68 4.80
C ILE A 160 8.46 20.06 5.45
N SER A 161 7.51 20.88 5.87
CA SER A 161 6.23 20.42 6.44
C SER A 161 5.43 19.62 5.42
N MET A 162 5.33 20.08 4.18
CA MET A 162 4.65 19.38 3.11
C MET A 162 5.30 18.03 2.80
N LEU A 163 6.63 17.96 2.72
CA LEU A 163 7.35 16.71 2.50
C LEU A 163 7.10 15.68 3.61
N LYS A 164 7.02 16.14 4.87
CA LYS A 164 6.64 15.26 5.99
C LYS A 164 5.22 14.72 5.83
N ILE A 165 4.26 15.58 5.49
CA ILE A 165 2.86 15.16 5.24
C ILE A 165 2.81 14.14 4.10
N MET A 166 3.48 14.42 2.98
CA MET A 166 3.48 13.56 1.79
C MET A 166 4.13 12.20 2.02
N TYR A 167 5.16 12.12 2.85
CA TYR A 167 5.87 10.86 3.10
C TYR A 167 5.33 10.07 4.29
N LEU A 168 4.83 10.75 5.33
CA LEU A 168 4.41 10.12 6.58
C LEU A 168 2.89 9.99 6.66
N VAL A 169 2.14 11.07 6.41
CA VAL A 169 0.70 11.13 6.67
C VAL A 169 -0.12 10.54 5.52
N ILE A 170 0.17 10.94 4.28
CA ILE A 170 -0.61 10.47 3.12
C ILE A 170 -0.54 8.95 2.97
N PRO A 171 0.62 8.28 3.04
CA PRO A 171 0.68 6.82 2.95
C PRO A 171 -0.10 6.12 4.08
N PHE A 172 -0.04 6.64 5.30
CA PHE A 172 -0.83 6.12 6.41
C PHE A 172 -2.34 6.24 6.15
N ALA A 173 -2.79 7.41 5.70
CA ALA A 173 -4.21 7.63 5.40
C ALA A 173 -4.71 6.71 4.27
N LEU A 174 -3.91 6.51 3.23
CA LEU A 174 -4.23 5.61 2.13
C LEU A 174 -4.28 4.14 2.60
N ASP A 175 -3.32 3.69 3.41
CA ASP A 175 -3.32 2.34 3.96
C ASP A 175 -4.54 2.11 4.87
N ALA A 176 -4.96 3.12 5.66
CA ALA A 176 -6.17 3.04 6.47
C ALA A 176 -7.45 2.92 5.62
N ILE A 177 -7.55 3.69 4.53
CA ILE A 177 -8.67 3.60 3.59
C ILE A 177 -8.70 2.21 2.93
N ILE A 178 -7.56 1.69 2.47
CA ILE A 178 -7.46 0.36 1.87
C ILE A 178 -7.87 -0.71 2.88
N THR A 179 -7.38 -0.64 4.12
CA THR A 179 -7.77 -1.57 5.20
C THR A 179 -9.29 -1.57 5.41
N PHE A 180 -9.90 -0.38 5.44
CA PHE A 180 -11.35 -0.27 5.57
C PHE A 180 -12.08 -0.91 4.38
N ILE A 181 -11.65 -0.66 3.15
CA ILE A 181 -12.25 -1.27 1.94
C ILE A 181 -12.09 -2.79 1.99
N LEU A 182 -10.89 -3.30 2.30
CA LEU A 182 -10.63 -4.74 2.41
C LEU A 182 -11.51 -5.41 3.48
N SER A 183 -11.77 -4.74 4.60
CA SER A 183 -12.66 -5.25 5.65
C SER A 183 -14.12 -5.45 5.19
N ARG A 184 -14.51 -4.82 4.08
CA ARG A 184 -15.85 -4.96 3.48
C ARG A 184 -15.89 -5.94 2.31
N LEU A 185 -14.74 -6.39 1.82
CA LEU A 185 -14.62 -7.23 0.62
C LEU A 185 -14.73 -8.73 0.97
N LYS A 186 -15.92 -9.18 1.37
CA LYS A 186 -16.20 -10.58 1.78
C LYS A 186 -16.63 -11.46 0.61
N VAL A 187 -15.97 -11.35 -0.53
CA VAL A 187 -16.38 -12.06 -1.76
C VAL A 187 -16.19 -13.58 -1.66
N GLU A 188 -15.19 -14.08 -0.92
CA GLU A 188 -14.98 -15.53 -0.71
C GLU A 188 -16.15 -16.15 0.04
N GLU A 189 -16.52 -15.56 1.19
CA GLU A 189 -17.65 -16.04 2.01
C GLU A 189 -18.96 -16.02 1.18
N ALA A 190 -19.16 -15.00 0.35
CA ALA A 190 -20.34 -14.90 -0.52
C ALA A 190 -20.35 -15.99 -1.60
N ASN A 191 -19.20 -16.29 -2.21
CA ASN A 191 -19.10 -17.35 -3.22
C ASN A 191 -19.35 -18.74 -2.63
N GLU A 192 -18.83 -19.02 -1.44
CA GLU A 192 -19.07 -20.28 -0.73
C GLU A 192 -20.55 -20.49 -0.43
N GLN A 193 -21.25 -19.45 0.05
CA GLN A 193 -22.69 -19.50 0.32
C GLN A 193 -23.51 -19.75 -0.96
N LEU A 194 -23.14 -19.09 -2.07
CA LEU A 194 -23.83 -19.26 -3.35
C LEU A 194 -23.62 -20.67 -3.93
N ARG A 195 -22.42 -21.24 -3.83
CA ARG A 195 -22.14 -22.62 -4.27
C ARG A 195 -22.96 -23.62 -3.45
N ALA A 196 -22.94 -23.49 -2.11
CA ALA A 196 -23.71 -24.35 -1.25
C ALA A 196 -25.24 -24.30 -1.50
N ALA A 197 -25.75 -23.15 -1.93
CA ALA A 197 -27.16 -22.98 -2.31
C ALA A 197 -27.53 -23.59 -3.67
N THR A 198 -26.51 -23.75 -4.56
CA THR A 198 -26.72 -24.32 -5.91
C THR A 198 -26.62 -25.84 -5.91
N ASP A 199 -25.89 -26.41 -4.94
CA ASP A 199 -25.66 -27.86 -4.79
C ASP A 199 -26.82 -28.57 -4.03
N ASN A 200 -27.78 -27.83 -3.48
CA ASN A 200 -29.00 -28.32 -2.84
C ASN A 200 -30.23 -28.16 -3.75
#